data_c6fc98baaea458ba26246de02744d7b1
#
_entry.id   c6fc98baaea458ba26246de02744d7b1
#
_cell.length_a   1.000
_cell.length_b   1.000
_cell.length_c   1.000
_cell.angle_alpha   90.00
_cell.angle_beta   90.00
_cell.angle_gamma   90.00
#
_symmetry.space_group_name_H-M   'P 1'
#
loop_
_entity.id
_entity.type
_entity.pdbx_description
1 polymer ?
#
loop_
_entity_poly.entity_id
_entity_poly.type
_entity_poly.pdbx_seq_one_letter_code
_entity_poly.pdbx_strand_id
1 'polypeptide(L)'
;YRRASEAARADLLASEEARYGMQASLVAGVARYYFQLATLHDIYLITERGARNQAEVLRLVRRLSAAGISSAAEERQQESALATTEASLPTLRRQIAETGNALAVLIGRHPGALPVDTPPVLNLPGQIPAGLPSSLLEQRPDIRQAEARLVAANARVGEAKAMFFPSLSLTAFLGGISTSLSDAVRGRADVASVGPNLLLPLFAGGQLYFNREAAQARLDQAVISYRKTILNALGEVANGLVAYETSHDLMAKQAARVAASREAMRLAELRFRSGTTNFLEVLDAQRQLLAAETEEAQAL
;
A
#
# COMPACT_ATOMS: atom_id res chain seq x y z
N TYR A 1 33.07 14.68 -18.86
CA TYR A 1 31.76 15.34 -19.02
C TYR A 1 30.71 14.45 -19.66
N ARG A 2 31.00 13.79 -20.84
CA ARG A 2 29.98 13.00 -21.57
C ARG A 2 29.39 11.88 -20.71
N ARG A 3 30.21 11.07 -20.03
CA ARG A 3 29.75 9.97 -19.17
C ARG A 3 29.04 10.46 -17.90
N ALA A 4 29.50 11.55 -17.31
CA ALA A 4 28.81 12.18 -16.18
C ALA A 4 27.44 12.73 -16.57
N SER A 5 27.33 13.36 -17.77
CA SER A 5 26.05 13.84 -18.30
C SER A 5 25.08 12.67 -18.62
N GLU A 6 25.59 11.55 -19.13
CA GLU A 6 24.82 10.33 -19.37
C GLU A 6 24.28 9.76 -18.03
N ALA A 7 25.13 9.67 -17.00
CA ALA A 7 24.71 9.24 -15.67
C ALA A 7 23.61 10.16 -15.10
N ALA A 8 23.79 11.48 -15.17
CA ALA A 8 22.83 12.45 -14.66
C ALA A 8 21.47 12.38 -15.38
N ARG A 9 21.48 12.17 -16.72
CA ARG A 9 20.24 11.96 -17.48
C ARG A 9 19.53 10.66 -17.09
N ALA A 10 20.28 9.59 -16.88
CA ALA A 10 19.70 8.32 -16.42
C ALA A 10 19.13 8.44 -14.99
N ASP A 11 19.80 9.20 -14.09
CA ASP A 11 19.26 9.49 -12.76
C ASP A 11 17.96 10.32 -12.82
N LEU A 12 17.87 11.28 -13.75
CA LEU A 12 16.63 12.04 -14.01
C LEU A 12 15.50 11.10 -14.42
N LEU A 13 15.73 10.25 -15.42
CA LEU A 13 14.75 9.23 -15.84
C LEU A 13 14.34 8.32 -14.69
N ALA A 14 15.29 7.86 -13.87
CA ALA A 14 15.00 7.06 -12.70
C ALA A 14 14.07 7.81 -11.70
N SER A 15 14.26 9.11 -11.54
CA SER A 15 13.43 9.94 -10.67
C SER A 15 12.02 10.16 -11.24
N GLU A 16 11.89 10.30 -12.57
CA GLU A 16 10.61 10.38 -13.26
C GLU A 16 9.81 9.08 -13.11
N GLU A 17 10.45 7.94 -13.32
CA GLU A 17 9.81 6.63 -13.14
C GLU A 17 9.46 6.38 -11.66
N ALA A 18 10.29 6.83 -10.71
CA ALA A 18 9.96 6.78 -9.28
C ALA A 18 8.68 7.58 -8.97
N ARG A 19 8.48 8.72 -9.61
CA ARG A 19 7.25 9.52 -9.48
C ARG A 19 6.03 8.75 -9.98
N TYR A 20 6.13 8.08 -11.14
CA TYR A 20 5.03 7.24 -11.65
C TYR A 20 4.74 6.04 -10.71
N GLY A 21 5.78 5.41 -10.17
CA GLY A 21 5.63 4.35 -9.16
C GLY A 21 4.91 4.84 -7.90
N MET A 22 5.26 6.05 -7.43
CA MET A 22 4.59 6.67 -6.28
C MET A 22 3.13 7.00 -6.58
N GLN A 23 2.82 7.50 -7.79
CA GLN A 23 1.44 7.75 -8.20
C GLN A 23 0.61 6.46 -8.23
N ALA A 24 1.14 5.39 -8.81
CA ALA A 24 0.46 4.09 -8.83
C ALA A 24 0.22 3.56 -7.41
N SER A 25 1.22 3.63 -6.54
CA SER A 25 1.11 3.23 -5.14
C SER A 25 0.08 4.06 -4.36
N LEU A 26 0.02 5.38 -4.64
CA LEU A 26 -0.96 6.26 -4.03
C LEU A 26 -2.39 5.89 -4.44
N VAL A 27 -2.63 5.69 -5.74
CA VAL A 27 -3.95 5.29 -6.27
C VAL A 27 -4.38 3.94 -5.68
N ALA A 28 -3.47 2.95 -5.66
CA ALA A 28 -3.74 1.65 -5.04
C ALA A 28 -4.00 1.77 -3.53
N GLY A 29 -3.27 2.65 -2.83
CA GLY A 29 -3.47 2.95 -1.42
C GLY A 29 -4.84 3.56 -1.15
N VAL A 30 -5.27 4.55 -1.95
CA VAL A 30 -6.59 5.17 -1.86
C VAL A 30 -7.69 4.13 -2.08
N ALA A 31 -7.59 3.31 -3.13
CA ALA A 31 -8.55 2.25 -3.41
C ALA A 31 -8.65 1.26 -2.22
N ARG A 32 -7.52 0.81 -1.70
CA ARG A 32 -7.48 -0.13 -0.57
C ARG A 32 -8.17 0.44 0.68
N TYR A 33 -7.85 1.67 1.08
CA TYR A 33 -8.48 2.27 2.25
C TYR A 33 -9.97 2.56 2.03
N TYR A 34 -10.36 2.90 0.81
CA TYR A 34 -11.75 3.10 0.46
C TYR A 34 -12.57 1.82 0.63
N PHE A 35 -12.10 0.71 0.07
CA PHE A 35 -12.76 -0.59 0.23
C PHE A 35 -12.73 -1.08 1.68
N GLN A 36 -11.61 -0.91 2.37
CA GLN A 36 -11.52 -1.25 3.79
C GLN A 36 -12.53 -0.45 4.63
N LEU A 37 -12.73 0.84 4.33
CA LEU A 37 -13.72 1.67 5.01
C LEU A 37 -15.15 1.19 4.72
N ALA A 38 -15.46 0.85 3.47
CA ALA A 38 -16.76 0.28 3.09
C ALA A 38 -17.02 -1.04 3.83
N THR A 39 -16.06 -1.97 3.82
CA THR A 39 -16.17 -3.25 4.55
C THR A 39 -16.39 -3.03 6.05
N LEU A 40 -15.67 -2.11 6.68
CA LEU A 40 -15.86 -1.80 8.11
C LEU A 40 -17.25 -1.23 8.40
N HIS A 41 -17.81 -0.42 7.51
CA HIS A 41 -19.19 0.06 7.64
C HIS A 41 -20.21 -1.08 7.54
N ASP A 42 -20.02 -2.00 6.60
CA ASP A 42 -20.89 -3.16 6.46
C ASP A 42 -20.84 -4.06 7.70
N ILE A 43 -19.65 -4.35 8.20
CA ILE A 43 -19.45 -5.10 9.46
C ILE A 43 -20.12 -4.38 10.64
N TYR A 44 -20.02 -3.06 10.70
CA TYR A 44 -20.69 -2.29 11.73
C TYR A 44 -22.21 -2.44 11.67
N LEU A 45 -22.81 -2.33 10.48
CA LEU A 45 -24.25 -2.50 10.27
C LEU A 45 -24.72 -3.92 10.57
N ILE A 46 -23.96 -4.94 10.18
CA ILE A 46 -24.23 -6.35 10.50
C ILE A 46 -24.20 -6.55 12.02
N THR A 47 -23.16 -6.06 12.70
CA THR A 47 -23.00 -6.19 14.15
C THR A 47 -24.10 -5.44 14.92
N GLU A 48 -24.48 -4.25 14.48
CA GLU A 48 -25.56 -3.47 15.08
C GLU A 48 -26.91 -4.19 14.93
N ARG A 49 -27.18 -4.78 13.75
CA ARG A 49 -28.37 -5.61 13.52
C ARG A 49 -28.34 -6.86 14.41
N GLY A 50 -27.18 -7.52 14.50
CA GLY A 50 -26.98 -8.65 15.41
C GLY A 50 -27.29 -8.32 16.86
N ALA A 51 -26.78 -7.19 17.36
CA ALA A 51 -27.05 -6.72 18.71
C ALA A 51 -28.55 -6.43 18.94
N ARG A 52 -29.22 -5.81 17.97
CA ARG A 52 -30.68 -5.57 18.04
C ARG A 52 -31.47 -6.89 18.12
N ASN A 53 -31.14 -7.87 17.30
CA ASN A 53 -31.77 -9.19 17.32
C ASN A 53 -31.52 -9.89 18.66
N GLN A 54 -30.29 -9.86 19.18
CA GLN A 54 -29.96 -10.43 20.48
C GLN A 54 -30.71 -9.76 21.64
N ALA A 55 -30.91 -8.43 21.57
CA ALA A 55 -31.71 -7.70 22.55
C ALA A 55 -33.18 -8.12 22.53
N GLU A 56 -33.75 -8.42 21.36
CA GLU A 56 -35.12 -8.93 21.23
C GLU A 56 -35.24 -10.34 21.83
N VAL A 57 -34.27 -11.20 21.55
CA VAL A 57 -34.23 -12.55 22.14
C VAL A 57 -34.07 -12.46 23.66
N LEU A 58 -33.22 -11.57 24.18
CA LEU A 58 -33.09 -11.35 25.63
C LEU A 58 -34.41 -10.94 26.28
N ARG A 59 -35.18 -10.05 25.62
CA ARG A 59 -36.52 -9.67 26.09
C ARG A 59 -37.50 -10.86 26.15
N LEU A 60 -37.40 -11.77 25.18
CA LEU A 60 -38.19 -12.99 25.17
C LEU A 60 -37.76 -13.93 26.31
N VAL A 61 -36.49 -14.22 26.45
CA VAL A 61 -35.93 -15.09 27.49
C VAL A 61 -36.27 -14.58 28.88
N ARG A 62 -36.19 -13.25 29.13
CA ARG A 62 -36.61 -12.63 30.42
C ARG A 62 -38.10 -12.87 30.71
N ARG A 63 -38.97 -12.79 29.75
CA ARG A 63 -40.41 -13.10 29.91
C ARG A 63 -40.65 -14.57 30.23
N LEU A 64 -39.93 -15.47 29.57
CA LEU A 64 -40.01 -16.92 29.81
C LEU A 64 -39.43 -17.29 31.17
N SER A 65 -38.35 -16.65 31.60
CA SER A 65 -37.76 -16.82 32.93
C SER A 65 -38.68 -16.36 34.06
N ALA A 66 -39.34 -15.21 33.86
CA ALA A 66 -40.35 -14.71 34.77
C ALA A 66 -41.59 -15.62 34.90
N ALA A 67 -41.93 -16.36 33.80
CA ALA A 67 -42.98 -17.37 33.78
C ALA A 67 -42.52 -18.77 34.31
N GLY A 68 -41.25 -18.91 34.73
CA GLY A 68 -40.69 -20.20 35.21
C GLY A 68 -40.43 -21.22 34.09
N ILE A 69 -40.43 -20.81 32.80
CA ILE A 69 -40.25 -21.68 31.64
C ILE A 69 -38.78 -21.74 31.23
N SER A 70 -38.01 -20.64 31.39
CA SER A 70 -36.57 -20.55 31.07
C SER A 70 -35.76 -20.38 32.38
N SER A 71 -34.49 -20.82 32.37
CA SER A 71 -33.61 -20.71 33.52
C SER A 71 -32.95 -19.35 33.63
N ALA A 72 -32.60 -18.93 34.86
CA ALA A 72 -31.81 -17.73 35.10
C ALA A 72 -30.42 -17.79 34.41
N ALA A 73 -29.88 -19.00 34.21
CA ALA A 73 -28.62 -19.19 33.50
C ALA A 73 -28.72 -18.83 32.04
N GLU A 74 -29.82 -19.19 31.35
CA GLU A 74 -30.07 -18.84 29.93
C GLU A 74 -30.22 -17.34 29.74
N GLU A 75 -30.89 -16.65 30.69
CA GLU A 75 -30.98 -15.18 30.70
C GLU A 75 -29.58 -14.55 30.79
N ARG A 76 -28.75 -14.99 31.72
CA ARG A 76 -27.38 -14.46 31.90
C ARG A 76 -26.48 -14.76 30.71
N GLN A 77 -26.62 -15.91 30.06
CA GLN A 77 -25.88 -16.25 28.85
C GLN A 77 -26.24 -15.31 27.68
N GLN A 78 -27.53 -15.03 27.49
CA GLN A 78 -27.98 -14.09 26.45
C GLN A 78 -27.55 -12.67 26.75
N GLU A 79 -27.62 -12.24 28.00
CA GLU A 79 -27.14 -10.93 28.43
C GLU A 79 -25.63 -10.76 28.17
N SER A 80 -24.84 -11.79 28.46
CA SER A 80 -23.40 -11.80 28.19
C SER A 80 -23.12 -11.78 26.68
N ALA A 81 -23.89 -12.53 25.85
CA ALA A 81 -23.75 -12.53 24.41
C ALA A 81 -24.04 -11.16 23.81
N LEU A 82 -25.14 -10.52 24.23
CA LEU A 82 -25.49 -9.16 23.82
C LEU A 82 -24.39 -8.16 24.22
N ALA A 83 -23.94 -8.18 25.47
CA ALA A 83 -22.88 -7.27 25.95
C ALA A 83 -21.58 -7.46 25.14
N THR A 84 -21.22 -8.69 24.77
CA THR A 84 -20.06 -8.98 23.92
C THR A 84 -20.21 -8.33 22.54
N THR A 85 -21.37 -8.47 21.91
CA THR A 85 -21.64 -7.89 20.59
C THR A 85 -21.68 -6.36 20.67
N GLU A 86 -22.31 -5.78 21.68
CA GLU A 86 -22.33 -4.34 21.90
C GLU A 86 -20.94 -3.76 22.17
N ALA A 87 -20.09 -4.47 22.91
CA ALA A 87 -18.71 -4.06 23.20
C ALA A 87 -17.83 -3.99 21.93
N SER A 88 -18.17 -4.68 20.85
CA SER A 88 -17.45 -4.62 19.58
C SER A 88 -17.78 -3.34 18.78
N LEU A 89 -18.95 -2.73 18.96
CA LEU A 89 -19.39 -1.53 18.22
C LEU A 89 -18.47 -0.31 18.42
N PRO A 90 -18.05 0.06 19.63
CA PRO A 90 -17.09 1.15 19.83
C PRO A 90 -15.75 0.90 19.14
N THR A 91 -15.29 -0.36 19.12
CA THR A 91 -14.05 -0.75 18.44
C THR A 91 -14.17 -0.57 16.92
N LEU A 92 -15.28 -1.00 16.32
CA LEU A 92 -15.57 -0.79 14.91
C LEU A 92 -15.68 0.69 14.55
N ARG A 93 -16.36 1.49 15.37
CA ARG A 93 -16.43 2.96 15.18
C ARG A 93 -15.04 3.60 15.17
N ARG A 94 -14.15 3.18 16.09
CA ARG A 94 -12.77 3.67 16.14
C ARG A 94 -12.02 3.28 14.86
N GLN A 95 -12.12 2.04 14.40
CA GLN A 95 -11.48 1.57 13.17
C GLN A 95 -11.97 2.31 11.93
N ILE A 96 -13.28 2.57 11.83
CA ILE A 96 -13.90 3.39 10.77
C ILE A 96 -13.30 4.81 10.78
N ALA A 97 -13.23 5.45 11.94
CA ALA A 97 -12.65 6.79 12.06
C ALA A 97 -11.16 6.82 11.70
N GLU A 98 -10.36 5.87 12.20
CA GLU A 98 -8.93 5.75 11.91
C GLU A 98 -8.69 5.52 10.40
N THR A 99 -9.44 4.61 9.78
CA THR A 99 -9.34 4.31 8.34
C THR A 99 -9.78 5.52 7.50
N GLY A 100 -10.86 6.20 7.89
CA GLY A 100 -11.32 7.43 7.25
C GLY A 100 -10.29 8.56 7.34
N ASN A 101 -9.64 8.74 8.48
CA ASN A 101 -8.57 9.71 8.66
C ASN A 101 -7.35 9.38 7.78
N ALA A 102 -6.96 8.11 7.70
CA ALA A 102 -5.88 7.66 6.83
C ALA A 102 -6.19 7.94 5.35
N LEU A 103 -7.41 7.65 4.92
CA LEU A 103 -7.88 7.96 3.56
C LEU A 103 -7.87 9.48 3.30
N ALA A 104 -8.34 10.30 4.25
CA ALA A 104 -8.34 11.76 4.12
C ALA A 104 -6.92 12.30 3.91
N VAL A 105 -5.96 11.82 4.69
CA VAL A 105 -4.54 12.21 4.54
C VAL A 105 -3.99 11.84 3.16
N LEU A 106 -4.28 10.63 2.66
CA LEU A 106 -3.82 10.18 1.34
C LEU A 106 -4.35 11.04 0.19
N ILE A 107 -5.60 11.54 0.31
CA ILE A 107 -6.18 12.43 -0.70
C ILE A 107 -5.88 13.92 -0.45
N GLY A 108 -5.00 14.23 0.51
CA GLY A 108 -4.57 15.59 0.82
C GLY A 108 -5.62 16.43 1.54
N ARG A 109 -6.56 15.81 2.27
CA ARG A 109 -7.58 16.50 3.06
C ARG A 109 -7.27 16.43 4.55
N HIS A 110 -7.82 17.35 5.31
CA HIS A 110 -7.76 17.28 6.77
C HIS A 110 -8.53 16.07 7.29
N PRO A 111 -8.04 15.39 8.35
CA PRO A 111 -8.78 14.34 9.04
C PRO A 111 -10.17 14.85 9.47
N GLY A 112 -11.18 14.02 9.27
CA GLY A 112 -12.58 14.35 9.59
C GLY A 112 -13.53 13.36 8.93
N ALA A 113 -14.82 13.52 9.16
CA ALA A 113 -15.82 12.64 8.55
C ALA A 113 -15.78 12.76 7.02
N LEU A 114 -15.36 11.69 6.36
CA LEU A 114 -15.57 11.56 4.93
C LEU A 114 -16.99 11.03 4.73
N PRO A 115 -17.80 11.64 3.82
CA PRO A 115 -19.11 11.10 3.50
C PRO A 115 -18.93 9.81 2.66
N VAL A 116 -18.75 8.70 3.34
CA VAL A 116 -18.82 7.36 2.73
C VAL A 116 -20.18 6.78 3.12
N ASP A 117 -21.21 7.32 2.51
CA ASP A 117 -22.60 7.01 2.89
C ASP A 117 -23.11 5.70 2.24
N THR A 118 -22.39 5.11 1.29
CA THR A 118 -22.83 3.88 0.62
C THR A 118 -21.61 3.08 0.20
N PRO A 119 -21.52 1.79 0.58
CA PRO A 119 -20.50 0.93 0.02
C PRO A 119 -20.68 0.88 -1.50
N PRO A 120 -19.58 0.97 -2.26
CA PRO A 120 -19.66 0.86 -3.71
C PRO A 120 -20.17 -0.53 -4.07
N VAL A 121 -21.08 -0.58 -5.03
CA VAL A 121 -21.38 -1.85 -5.70
C VAL A 121 -20.11 -2.25 -6.47
N LEU A 122 -19.36 -3.18 -5.90
CA LEU A 122 -18.16 -3.73 -6.52
C LEU A 122 -18.57 -4.60 -7.72
N ASN A 123 -18.48 -4.02 -8.90
CA ASN A 123 -18.40 -4.84 -10.11
C ASN A 123 -16.96 -5.32 -10.22
N LEU A 124 -16.70 -6.55 -9.82
CA LEU A 124 -15.41 -7.18 -10.05
C LEU A 124 -15.09 -7.15 -11.55
N PRO A 125 -13.85 -6.78 -11.93
CA PRO A 125 -13.45 -6.83 -13.32
C PRO A 125 -13.66 -8.26 -13.85
N GLY A 126 -14.16 -8.37 -15.10
CA GLY A 126 -14.31 -9.66 -15.76
C GLY A 126 -12.99 -10.43 -15.82
N GLN A 127 -13.04 -11.69 -16.24
CA GLN A 127 -11.88 -12.59 -16.25
C GLN A 127 -10.60 -11.92 -16.75
N ILE A 128 -9.57 -11.91 -15.92
CA ILE A 128 -8.25 -11.47 -16.33
C ILE A 128 -7.70 -12.53 -17.29
N PRO A 129 -7.38 -12.19 -18.56
CA PRO A 129 -6.91 -13.17 -19.52
C PRO A 129 -5.63 -13.84 -19.01
N ALA A 130 -5.62 -15.18 -19.06
CA ALA A 130 -4.41 -15.96 -18.75
C ALA A 130 -3.30 -15.59 -19.74
N GLY A 131 -2.08 -15.41 -19.24
CA GLY A 131 -0.93 -15.03 -20.06
C GLY A 131 -0.79 -13.51 -20.23
N LEU A 132 -0.59 -12.81 -19.12
CA LEU A 132 -0.18 -11.41 -19.17
C LEU A 132 1.11 -11.29 -19.99
N PRO A 133 1.13 -10.48 -21.08
CA PRO A 133 2.33 -10.33 -21.92
C PRO A 133 3.50 -9.82 -21.08
N SER A 134 4.72 -10.35 -21.34
CA SER A 134 5.96 -9.84 -20.74
C SER A 134 6.13 -8.32 -20.93
N SER A 135 5.52 -7.76 -21.99
CA SER A 135 5.46 -6.30 -22.22
C SER A 135 4.82 -5.50 -21.09
N LEU A 136 3.93 -6.07 -20.28
CA LEU A 136 3.38 -5.38 -19.10
C LEU A 136 4.44 -5.21 -18.00
N LEU A 137 5.38 -6.13 -17.88
CA LEU A 137 6.51 -5.99 -16.96
C LEU A 137 7.42 -4.83 -17.38
N GLU A 138 7.64 -4.65 -18.68
CA GLU A 138 8.43 -3.55 -19.23
C GLU A 138 7.78 -2.18 -19.03
N GLN A 139 6.47 -2.13 -18.80
CA GLN A 139 5.72 -0.90 -18.53
C GLN A 139 5.71 -0.51 -17.04
N ARG A 140 6.16 -1.39 -16.16
CA ARG A 140 6.17 -1.11 -14.72
C ARG A 140 7.19 -0.02 -14.36
N PRO A 141 6.76 1.04 -13.64
CA PRO A 141 7.66 2.13 -13.28
C PRO A 141 8.82 1.72 -12.39
N ASP A 142 8.65 0.73 -11.50
CA ASP A 142 9.69 0.22 -10.63
C ASP A 142 10.80 -0.51 -11.41
N ILE A 143 10.46 -1.26 -12.45
CA ILE A 143 11.42 -1.93 -13.33
C ILE A 143 12.17 -0.89 -14.16
N ARG A 144 11.46 0.07 -14.76
CA ARG A 144 12.08 1.15 -15.56
C ARG A 144 12.97 2.04 -14.70
N GLN A 145 12.59 2.31 -13.45
CA GLN A 145 13.43 3.01 -12.50
C GLN A 145 14.74 2.24 -12.21
N ALA A 146 14.64 0.93 -11.96
CA ALA A 146 15.80 0.10 -11.69
C ALA A 146 16.72 -0.01 -12.90
N GLU A 147 16.17 -0.10 -14.11
CA GLU A 147 16.90 -0.07 -15.38
C GLU A 147 17.65 1.25 -15.57
N ALA A 148 16.98 2.39 -15.37
CA ALA A 148 17.61 3.70 -15.48
C ALA A 148 18.76 3.87 -14.47
N ARG A 149 18.61 3.37 -13.24
CA ARG A 149 19.68 3.33 -12.24
C ARG A 149 20.85 2.44 -12.67
N LEU A 150 20.58 1.32 -13.32
CA LEU A 150 21.62 0.45 -13.89
C LEU A 150 22.40 1.18 -14.99
N VAL A 151 21.72 1.89 -15.89
CA VAL A 151 22.35 2.73 -16.93
C VAL A 151 23.22 3.81 -16.30
N ALA A 152 22.72 4.49 -15.26
CA ALA A 152 23.50 5.50 -14.52
C ALA A 152 24.76 4.91 -13.89
N ALA A 153 24.67 3.75 -13.24
CA ALA A 153 25.81 3.06 -12.64
C ALA A 153 26.87 2.67 -13.70
N ASN A 154 26.43 2.15 -14.85
CA ASN A 154 27.34 1.85 -15.95
C ASN A 154 28.04 3.10 -16.51
N ALA A 155 27.31 4.19 -16.65
CA ALA A 155 27.90 5.46 -17.07
C ALA A 155 28.96 5.97 -16.07
N ARG A 156 28.74 5.80 -14.75
CA ARG A 156 29.71 6.13 -13.71
C ARG A 156 30.99 5.30 -13.76
N VAL A 157 30.91 4.03 -14.17
CA VAL A 157 32.14 3.25 -14.45
C VAL A 157 32.92 3.88 -15.61
N GLY A 158 32.23 4.36 -16.64
CA GLY A 158 32.84 5.10 -17.74
C GLY A 158 33.47 6.42 -17.29
N GLU A 159 32.84 7.13 -16.36
CA GLU A 159 33.39 8.36 -15.73
C GLU A 159 34.64 8.06 -14.93
N ALA A 160 34.64 7.03 -14.08
CA ALA A 160 35.81 6.61 -13.32
C ALA A 160 36.99 6.19 -14.22
N LYS A 161 36.70 5.52 -15.36
CA LYS A 161 37.71 5.24 -16.39
C LYS A 161 38.27 6.52 -17.03
N ALA A 162 37.41 7.52 -17.27
CA ALA A 162 37.83 8.77 -17.90
C ALA A 162 38.80 9.58 -17.02
N MET A 163 38.82 9.38 -15.71
CA MET A 163 39.72 10.05 -14.79
C MET A 163 41.21 9.64 -14.97
N PHE A 164 41.49 8.55 -15.66
CA PHE A 164 42.84 8.12 -16.02
C PHE A 164 43.45 8.90 -17.21
N PHE A 165 42.62 9.65 -17.94
CA PHE A 165 43.03 10.38 -19.14
C PHE A 165 43.24 11.86 -18.83
N PRO A 166 44.02 12.59 -19.67
CA PRO A 166 44.19 14.02 -19.51
C PRO A 166 42.85 14.77 -19.55
N SER A 167 42.66 15.69 -18.63
CA SER A 167 41.53 16.62 -18.64
C SER A 167 41.96 17.99 -19.17
N LEU A 168 41.22 18.48 -20.17
CA LEU A 168 41.40 19.81 -20.73
C LEU A 168 40.29 20.73 -20.20
N SER A 169 40.71 21.83 -19.53
CA SER A 169 39.80 22.88 -19.09
C SER A 169 40.20 24.23 -19.70
N LEU A 170 39.20 25.05 -19.98
CA LEU A 170 39.37 26.42 -20.41
C LEU A 170 38.84 27.34 -19.32
N THR A 171 39.72 28.17 -18.76
CA THR A 171 39.33 29.14 -17.75
C THR A 171 39.45 30.54 -18.33
N ALA A 172 38.40 31.33 -18.19
CA ALA A 172 38.39 32.74 -18.54
C ALA A 172 38.14 33.56 -17.27
N PHE A 173 38.90 34.60 -17.08
CA PHE A 173 38.68 35.58 -16.04
C PHE A 173 38.53 36.96 -16.69
N LEU A 174 37.47 37.68 -16.33
CA LEU A 174 37.24 39.07 -16.69
C LEU A 174 36.84 39.81 -15.41
N GLY A 175 37.57 40.84 -15.06
CA GLY A 175 37.33 41.61 -13.84
C GLY A 175 38.38 42.65 -13.57
N GLY A 176 38.29 43.34 -12.44
CA GLY A 176 39.29 44.33 -11.99
C GLY A 176 40.15 43.74 -10.86
N ILE A 177 41.46 43.92 -10.95
CA ILE A 177 42.40 43.63 -9.87
C ILE A 177 43.10 44.92 -9.49
N SER A 178 42.91 45.43 -8.28
CA SER A 178 43.50 46.67 -7.79
C SER A 178 43.97 46.57 -6.35
N THR A 179 45.03 47.27 -6.02
CA THR A 179 45.50 47.45 -4.64
C THR A 179 44.73 48.52 -3.88
N SER A 180 43.93 49.34 -4.59
CA SER A 180 43.07 50.37 -4.00
C SER A 180 41.61 50.23 -4.46
N LEU A 181 40.67 50.44 -3.55
CA LEU A 181 39.23 50.36 -3.85
C LEU A 181 38.79 51.43 -4.85
N SER A 182 39.40 52.60 -4.82
CA SER A 182 39.11 53.72 -5.73
C SER A 182 39.43 53.39 -7.21
N ASP A 183 40.48 52.63 -7.47
CA ASP A 183 40.89 52.25 -8.82
C ASP A 183 40.10 51.07 -9.33
N ALA A 184 39.69 50.19 -8.45
CA ALA A 184 38.78 49.08 -8.78
C ALA A 184 37.42 49.56 -9.30
N VAL A 185 36.87 50.64 -8.71
CA VAL A 185 35.54 51.21 -9.08
C VAL A 185 35.65 52.11 -10.31
N ARG A 186 36.80 52.68 -10.58
CA ARG A 186 37.02 53.63 -11.74
C ARG A 186 37.36 52.91 -13.05
N GLY A 187 37.34 51.57 -13.12
CA GLY A 187 37.64 50.81 -14.33
C GLY A 187 39.08 50.90 -14.83
N ARG A 188 40.05 51.31 -13.95
CA ARG A 188 41.46 51.41 -14.28
C ARG A 188 42.29 50.17 -14.03
N ALA A 189 41.60 49.10 -13.59
CA ALA A 189 42.25 47.87 -13.16
C ALA A 189 41.68 46.63 -13.91
N ASP A 190 41.18 46.84 -15.13
CA ASP A 190 40.59 45.77 -15.91
C ASP A 190 41.63 44.74 -16.34
N VAL A 191 41.37 43.48 -15.99
CA VAL A 191 42.17 42.31 -16.35
C VAL A 191 41.30 41.31 -17.07
N ALA A 192 41.70 40.93 -18.28
CA ALA A 192 41.13 39.80 -18.98
C ALA A 192 42.21 38.75 -19.20
N SER A 193 41.90 37.52 -18.79
CA SER A 193 42.79 36.37 -19.03
C SER A 193 41.97 35.19 -19.53
N VAL A 194 42.53 34.49 -20.53
CA VAL A 194 41.99 33.22 -21.03
C VAL A 194 43.14 32.23 -21.11
N GLY A 195 42.99 31.09 -20.45
CA GLY A 195 44.05 30.08 -20.42
C GLY A 195 43.49 28.65 -20.56
N PRO A 196 43.99 27.84 -21.49
CA PRO A 196 43.77 26.41 -21.46
C PRO A 196 44.64 25.79 -20.35
N ASN A 197 44.06 24.82 -19.62
CA ASN A 197 44.76 24.02 -18.63
C ASN A 197 44.63 22.53 -18.97
N LEU A 198 45.74 21.81 -19.09
CA LEU A 198 45.81 20.39 -19.32
C LEU A 198 46.38 19.73 -18.06
N LEU A 199 45.56 18.85 -17.44
CA LEU A 199 45.96 18.12 -16.22
C LEU A 199 45.90 16.60 -16.51
N LEU A 200 47.04 15.93 -16.31
CA LEU A 200 47.17 14.47 -16.35
C LEU A 200 47.71 13.98 -15.00
N PRO A 201 46.93 13.17 -14.24
CA PRO A 201 47.43 12.61 -12.99
C PRO A 201 48.38 11.44 -13.29
N LEU A 202 49.69 11.64 -13.12
CA LEU A 202 50.69 10.58 -13.32
C LEU A 202 50.77 9.63 -12.14
N PHE A 203 50.52 10.12 -10.92
CA PHE A 203 50.49 9.32 -9.69
C PHE A 203 49.46 9.89 -8.73
N ALA A 204 48.52 9.05 -8.30
CA ALA A 204 47.43 9.37 -7.40
C ALA A 204 47.33 8.40 -6.21
N GLY A 205 48.41 7.74 -5.81
CA GLY A 205 48.45 6.87 -4.64
C GLY A 205 47.43 5.70 -4.68
N GLY A 206 47.09 5.23 -5.87
CA GLY A 206 46.07 4.17 -6.04
C GLY A 206 44.61 4.68 -6.09
N GLN A 207 44.32 5.96 -5.81
CA GLN A 207 42.96 6.51 -5.75
C GLN A 207 42.12 6.24 -7.00
N LEU A 208 42.72 6.43 -8.19
CA LEU A 208 42.00 6.22 -9.46
C LEU A 208 41.63 4.76 -9.66
N TYR A 209 42.51 3.84 -9.28
CA TYR A 209 42.27 2.41 -9.35
C TYR A 209 41.12 2.00 -8.44
N PHE A 210 41.17 2.35 -7.16
CA PHE A 210 40.11 2.02 -6.19
C PHE A 210 38.79 2.73 -6.49
N ASN A 211 38.80 3.96 -7.02
CA ASN A 211 37.59 4.61 -7.49
C ASN A 211 36.91 3.85 -8.64
N ARG A 212 37.68 3.33 -9.60
CA ARG A 212 37.15 2.50 -10.68
C ARG A 212 36.58 1.19 -10.12
N GLU A 213 37.28 0.55 -9.21
CA GLU A 213 36.86 -0.69 -8.58
C GLU A 213 35.57 -0.51 -7.79
N ALA A 214 35.48 0.57 -7.03
CA ALA A 214 34.25 0.95 -6.33
C ALA A 214 33.08 1.23 -7.29
N ALA A 215 33.33 1.90 -8.42
CA ALA A 215 32.32 2.12 -9.45
C ALA A 215 31.85 0.81 -10.08
N GLN A 216 32.75 -0.16 -10.32
CA GLN A 216 32.43 -1.48 -10.82
C GLN A 216 31.56 -2.27 -9.84
N ALA A 217 31.92 -2.28 -8.55
CA ALA A 217 31.14 -2.93 -7.51
C ALA A 217 29.72 -2.35 -7.37
N ARG A 218 29.58 -1.03 -7.55
CA ARG A 218 28.24 -0.36 -7.59
C ARG A 218 27.43 -0.76 -8.82
N LEU A 219 28.07 -0.97 -9.97
CA LEU A 219 27.41 -1.51 -11.16
C LEU A 219 26.90 -2.92 -10.90
N ASP A 220 27.72 -3.79 -10.32
CA ASP A 220 27.34 -5.17 -9.99
C ASP A 220 26.17 -5.19 -9.00
N GLN A 221 26.18 -4.30 -8.01
CA GLN A 221 25.05 -4.09 -7.09
C GLN A 221 23.78 -3.63 -7.83
N ALA A 222 23.90 -2.73 -8.81
CA ALA A 222 22.77 -2.27 -9.61
C ALA A 222 22.18 -3.39 -10.48
N VAL A 223 23.02 -4.27 -11.05
CA VAL A 223 22.58 -5.47 -11.80
C VAL A 223 21.75 -6.39 -10.91
N ILE A 224 22.24 -6.69 -9.70
CA ILE A 224 21.55 -7.55 -8.74
C ILE A 224 20.22 -6.90 -8.32
N SER A 225 20.22 -5.60 -8.05
CA SER A 225 19.02 -4.84 -7.69
C SER A 225 17.97 -4.87 -8.80
N TYR A 226 18.38 -4.68 -10.06
CA TYR A 226 17.49 -4.78 -11.22
C TYR A 226 16.85 -6.17 -11.35
N ARG A 227 17.66 -7.23 -11.25
CA ARG A 227 17.16 -8.61 -11.25
C ARG A 227 16.18 -8.89 -10.12
N LYS A 228 16.48 -8.40 -8.90
CA LYS A 228 15.59 -8.52 -7.74
C LYS A 228 14.25 -7.83 -7.98
N THR A 229 14.27 -6.63 -8.58
CA THR A 229 13.03 -5.91 -8.91
C THR A 229 12.15 -6.69 -9.88
N ILE A 230 12.74 -7.28 -10.93
CA ILE A 230 12.01 -8.15 -11.88
C ILE A 230 11.40 -9.36 -11.17
N LEU A 231 12.17 -10.06 -10.33
CA LEU A 231 11.67 -11.25 -9.63
C LEU A 231 10.54 -10.89 -8.65
N ASN A 232 10.65 -9.77 -7.95
CA ASN A 232 9.59 -9.28 -7.08
C ASN A 232 8.32 -8.95 -7.89
N ALA A 233 8.46 -8.28 -9.03
CA ALA A 233 7.35 -7.94 -9.90
C ALA A 233 6.63 -9.18 -10.44
N LEU A 234 7.38 -10.22 -10.83
CA LEU A 234 6.82 -11.51 -11.25
C LEU A 234 6.07 -12.20 -10.10
N GLY A 235 6.65 -12.18 -8.89
CA GLY A 235 6.02 -12.73 -7.68
C GLY A 235 4.72 -12.00 -7.33
N GLU A 236 4.70 -10.67 -7.42
CA GLU A 236 3.50 -9.87 -7.18
C GLU A 236 2.38 -10.20 -8.17
N VAL A 237 2.72 -10.33 -9.47
CA VAL A 237 1.74 -10.72 -10.49
C VAL A 237 1.21 -12.12 -10.25
N ALA A 238 2.08 -13.10 -9.95
CA ALA A 238 1.67 -14.47 -9.66
C ALA A 238 0.75 -14.53 -8.43
N ASN A 239 1.12 -13.85 -7.35
CA ASN A 239 0.28 -13.76 -6.14
C ASN A 239 -1.05 -13.07 -6.41
N GLY A 240 -1.06 -12.01 -7.22
CA GLY A 240 -2.28 -11.30 -7.60
C GLY A 240 -3.24 -12.18 -8.41
N LEU A 241 -2.74 -12.98 -9.33
CA LEU A 241 -3.55 -13.92 -10.12
C LEU A 241 -4.17 -15.01 -9.24
N VAL A 242 -3.38 -15.61 -8.35
CA VAL A 242 -3.90 -16.61 -7.39
C VAL A 242 -4.94 -15.99 -6.46
N ALA A 243 -4.68 -14.79 -5.94
CA ALA A 243 -5.64 -14.08 -5.08
C ALA A 243 -6.95 -13.79 -5.84
N TYR A 244 -6.88 -13.36 -7.10
CA TYR A 244 -8.04 -13.11 -7.94
C TYR A 244 -8.85 -14.38 -8.18
N GLU A 245 -8.22 -15.49 -8.54
CA GLU A 245 -8.89 -16.77 -8.79
C GLU A 245 -9.55 -17.31 -7.51
N THR A 246 -8.83 -17.30 -6.40
CA THR A 246 -9.33 -17.82 -5.12
C THR A 246 -10.41 -16.93 -4.49
N SER A 247 -10.40 -15.61 -4.73
CA SER A 247 -11.42 -14.70 -4.19
C SER A 247 -12.80 -14.98 -4.73
N HIS A 248 -12.94 -15.33 -6.01
CA HIS A 248 -14.23 -15.72 -6.59
C HIS A 248 -14.82 -16.97 -5.94
N ASP A 249 -14.01 -18.00 -5.72
CA ASP A 249 -14.45 -19.22 -5.04
C ASP A 249 -14.80 -18.94 -3.58
N LEU A 250 -13.97 -18.15 -2.89
CA LEU A 250 -14.24 -17.74 -1.51
C LEU A 250 -15.57 -17.01 -1.36
N MET A 251 -15.88 -16.03 -2.22
CA MET A 251 -17.15 -15.31 -2.20
C MET A 251 -18.34 -16.25 -2.37
N ALA A 252 -18.28 -17.17 -3.33
CA ALA A 252 -19.35 -18.14 -3.56
C ALA A 252 -19.57 -19.06 -2.33
N LYS A 253 -18.47 -19.51 -1.68
CA LYS A 253 -18.52 -20.35 -0.48
C LYS A 253 -19.06 -19.59 0.73
N GLN A 254 -18.65 -18.32 0.92
CA GLN A 254 -19.16 -17.50 2.02
C GLN A 254 -20.65 -17.18 1.85
N ALA A 255 -21.10 -16.85 0.66
CA ALA A 255 -22.54 -16.66 0.40
C ALA A 255 -23.36 -17.93 0.71
N ALA A 256 -22.88 -19.11 0.31
CA ALA A 256 -23.52 -20.37 0.64
C ALA A 256 -23.53 -20.64 2.16
N ARG A 257 -22.44 -20.30 2.85
CA ARG A 257 -22.33 -20.43 4.32
C ARG A 257 -23.34 -19.52 5.03
N VAL A 258 -23.45 -18.25 4.60
CA VAL A 258 -24.43 -17.32 5.18
C VAL A 258 -25.85 -17.83 4.97
N ALA A 259 -26.19 -18.32 3.76
CA ALA A 259 -27.52 -18.89 3.49
C ALA A 259 -27.83 -20.08 4.42
N ALA A 260 -26.88 -20.99 4.60
CA ALA A 260 -27.01 -22.14 5.49
C ALA A 260 -27.15 -21.74 6.95
N SER A 261 -26.31 -20.79 7.42
CA SER A 261 -26.34 -20.29 8.80
C SER A 261 -27.64 -19.55 9.11
N ARG A 262 -28.18 -18.81 8.15
CA ARG A 262 -29.47 -18.09 8.28
C ARG A 262 -30.63 -19.08 8.43
N GLU A 263 -30.62 -20.14 7.65
CA GLU A 263 -31.64 -21.19 7.77
C GLU A 263 -31.50 -21.98 9.07
N ALA A 264 -30.29 -22.32 9.49
CA ALA A 264 -30.02 -22.95 10.78
C ALA A 264 -30.54 -22.09 11.94
N MET A 265 -30.30 -20.80 11.92
CA MET A 265 -30.82 -19.85 12.91
C MET A 265 -32.34 -19.82 12.93
N ARG A 266 -32.99 -19.74 11.76
CA ARG A 266 -34.44 -19.77 11.65
C ARG A 266 -35.05 -21.05 12.25
N LEU A 267 -34.43 -22.19 11.95
CA LEU A 267 -34.89 -23.51 12.48
C LEU A 267 -34.65 -23.61 13.99
N ALA A 268 -33.51 -23.16 14.50
CA ALA A 268 -33.22 -23.14 15.94
C ALA A 268 -34.25 -22.32 16.72
N GLU A 269 -34.59 -21.12 16.22
CA GLU A 269 -35.64 -20.27 16.82
C GLU A 269 -37.02 -20.96 16.81
N LEU A 270 -37.39 -21.58 15.70
CA LEU A 270 -38.66 -22.28 15.59
C LEU A 270 -38.76 -23.42 16.60
N ARG A 271 -37.71 -24.26 16.72
CA ARG A 271 -37.62 -25.36 17.67
C ARG A 271 -37.64 -24.91 19.12
N PHE A 272 -36.93 -23.82 19.41
CA PHE A 272 -36.95 -23.21 20.74
C PHE A 272 -38.36 -22.72 21.13
N ARG A 273 -39.05 -22.00 20.21
CA ARG A 273 -40.42 -21.51 20.46
C ARG A 273 -41.42 -22.62 20.64
N SER A 274 -41.19 -23.78 19.99
CA SER A 274 -42.04 -25.00 20.16
C SER A 274 -41.66 -25.86 21.38
N GLY A 275 -40.62 -25.45 22.13
CA GLY A 275 -40.15 -26.18 23.31
C GLY A 275 -39.41 -27.50 23.01
N THR A 276 -38.99 -27.70 21.75
CA THR A 276 -38.33 -28.95 21.30
C THR A 276 -36.82 -28.91 21.38
N THR A 277 -36.24 -27.76 21.70
CA THR A 277 -34.79 -27.61 21.91
C THR A 277 -34.46 -26.63 23.05
N ASN A 278 -33.23 -26.66 23.53
CA ASN A 278 -32.75 -25.74 24.55
C ASN A 278 -32.28 -24.40 23.92
N PHE A 279 -32.12 -23.39 24.76
CA PHE A 279 -31.70 -22.05 24.33
C PHE A 279 -30.28 -22.01 23.77
N LEU A 280 -29.39 -22.92 24.16
CA LEU A 280 -28.01 -22.97 23.70
C LEU A 280 -27.89 -23.17 22.20
N GLU A 281 -28.81 -23.93 21.57
CA GLU A 281 -28.86 -24.12 20.12
C GLU A 281 -29.14 -22.80 19.39
N VAL A 282 -30.04 -21.97 19.93
CA VAL A 282 -30.33 -20.63 19.38
C VAL A 282 -29.11 -19.72 19.52
N LEU A 283 -28.47 -19.72 20.69
CA LEU A 283 -27.30 -18.88 20.96
C LEU A 283 -26.13 -19.25 20.05
N ASP A 284 -25.90 -20.53 19.81
CA ASP A 284 -24.85 -21.00 18.91
C ASP A 284 -25.15 -20.62 17.46
N ALA A 285 -26.37 -20.83 16.99
CA ALA A 285 -26.81 -20.44 15.65
C ALA A 285 -26.70 -18.90 15.42
N GLN A 286 -27.00 -18.08 16.44
CA GLN A 286 -26.79 -16.62 16.39
C GLN A 286 -25.33 -16.25 16.18
N ARG A 287 -24.43 -16.88 16.95
CA ARG A 287 -22.98 -16.62 16.83
C ARG A 287 -22.45 -17.04 15.46
N GLN A 288 -22.88 -18.22 14.98
CA GLN A 288 -22.46 -18.71 13.66
C GLN A 288 -22.95 -17.83 12.53
N LEU A 289 -24.20 -17.33 12.59
CA LEU A 289 -24.74 -16.41 11.57
C LEU A 289 -23.99 -15.07 11.58
N LEU A 290 -23.77 -14.46 12.76
CA LEU A 290 -23.05 -13.20 12.87
C LEU A 290 -21.61 -13.34 12.33
N ALA A 291 -20.91 -14.44 12.67
CA ALA A 291 -19.59 -14.72 12.15
C ALA A 291 -19.61 -14.91 10.62
N ALA A 292 -20.57 -15.66 10.08
CA ALA A 292 -20.69 -15.90 8.64
C ALA A 292 -20.95 -14.60 7.86
N GLU A 293 -21.87 -13.74 8.33
CA GLU A 293 -22.17 -12.46 7.70
C GLU A 293 -20.98 -11.49 7.77
N THR A 294 -20.22 -11.49 8.88
CA THR A 294 -19.01 -10.69 9.01
C THR A 294 -17.89 -11.15 8.06
N GLU A 295 -17.69 -12.46 7.94
CA GLU A 295 -16.67 -13.01 7.03
C GLU A 295 -17.08 -12.86 5.56
N GLU A 296 -18.39 -12.91 5.23
CA GLU A 296 -18.87 -12.59 3.88
C GLU A 296 -18.55 -11.13 3.52
N ALA A 297 -18.81 -10.18 4.44
CA ALA A 297 -18.47 -8.77 4.23
C ALA A 297 -16.97 -8.53 4.08
N GLN A 298 -16.11 -9.37 4.66
CA GLN A 298 -14.64 -9.29 4.49
C GLN A 298 -14.17 -9.93 3.17
N ALA A 299 -14.95 -10.81 2.59
CA ALA A 299 -14.62 -11.51 1.34
C ALA A 299 -15.04 -10.71 0.09
N LEU A 300 -15.88 -9.69 0.25
CA LEU A 300 -16.31 -8.76 -0.79
C LEU A 300 -15.27 -7.66 -1.00
#